data_7e3eca846631de559004446055001d85
#
_entry.id   7e3eca846631de559004446055001d85
#
_cell.length_a   1.000
_cell.length_b   1.000
_cell.length_c   1.000
_cell.angle_alpha   90.00
_cell.angle_beta   90.00
_cell.angle_gamma   90.00
#
_symmetry.space_group_name_H-M   'P 1'
#
loop_
_entity.id
_entity.type
_entity.pdbx_description
1 polymer ?
#
loop_
_entity_poly.entity_id
_entity_poly.type
_entity_poly.pdbx_seq_one_letter_code
_entity_poly.pdbx_strand_id
1 'polypeptide(L)'
;MDQWTRWYDANNTKIIVVCGVILLLACLKRDLQPQSPRNTQSPRNWTFQLNLNTATTRELESLPQIGPAMAQRIVEFRHHLPNKQFTRLNQLQHIRGIGNKTFETIAPFLVLSQPE
;
A
#
# COMPACT_ATOMS: atom_id res chain seq x y z
N MET A 1 -60.59 21.96 24.39
CA MET A 1 -59.78 21.66 23.22
C MET A 1 -58.26 21.79 23.45
N ASP A 2 -57.83 21.92 24.71
CA ASP A 2 -56.47 22.41 24.97
C ASP A 2 -55.57 21.48 25.79
N GLN A 3 -55.99 20.27 26.06
CA GLN A 3 -55.16 19.31 26.83
C GLN A 3 -54.21 18.52 25.92
N TRP A 4 -54.58 18.25 24.67
CA TRP A 4 -53.77 17.49 23.71
C TRP A 4 -52.59 18.32 23.18
N THR A 5 -52.74 19.60 23.00
CA THR A 5 -51.68 20.48 22.50
C THR A 5 -50.57 20.64 23.56
N ARG A 6 -50.90 20.74 24.84
CA ARG A 6 -49.94 20.86 25.95
C ARG A 6 -49.12 19.57 26.14
N TRP A 7 -49.75 18.41 25.96
CA TRP A 7 -49.03 17.13 26.06
C TRP A 7 -48.07 16.92 24.89
N TYR A 8 -48.46 17.35 23.70
CA TYR A 8 -47.64 17.27 22.48
C TYR A 8 -46.40 18.16 22.60
N ASP A 9 -46.52 19.38 23.08
CA ASP A 9 -45.42 20.33 23.20
C ASP A 9 -44.38 19.90 24.25
N ALA A 10 -44.85 19.43 25.42
CA ALA A 10 -43.95 18.98 26.48
C ALA A 10 -43.15 17.74 26.15
N ASN A 11 -43.72 16.85 25.33
CA ASN A 11 -43.04 15.61 24.92
C ASN A 11 -42.15 15.84 23.69
N ASN A 12 -42.56 16.73 22.80
CA ASN A 12 -41.82 17.07 21.59
C ASN A 12 -40.51 17.80 21.91
N THR A 13 -40.52 18.70 22.91
CA THR A 13 -39.34 19.37 23.41
C THR A 13 -38.30 18.37 23.95
N LYS A 14 -38.75 17.37 24.70
CA LYS A 14 -37.88 16.30 25.22
C LYS A 14 -37.27 15.47 24.13
N ILE A 15 -38.07 15.11 23.10
CA ILE A 15 -37.61 14.35 21.95
C ILE A 15 -36.57 15.14 21.16
N ILE A 16 -36.81 16.42 20.92
CA ILE A 16 -35.87 17.29 20.19
C ILE A 16 -34.55 17.41 20.96
N VAL A 17 -34.60 17.59 22.28
CA VAL A 17 -33.39 17.67 23.11
C VAL A 17 -32.64 16.35 23.12
N VAL A 18 -33.32 15.21 23.24
CA VAL A 18 -32.70 13.88 23.20
C VAL A 18 -32.09 13.62 21.85
N CYS A 19 -32.78 13.91 20.74
CA CYS A 19 -32.23 13.78 19.38
C CYS A 19 -31.02 14.71 19.18
N GLY A 20 -31.07 15.94 19.71
CA GLY A 20 -29.93 16.87 19.64
C GLY A 20 -28.72 16.36 20.40
N VAL A 21 -28.91 15.80 21.61
CA VAL A 21 -27.83 15.19 22.39
C VAL A 21 -27.26 13.96 21.71
N ILE A 22 -28.10 13.12 21.14
CA ILE A 22 -27.64 11.92 20.38
C ILE A 22 -26.84 12.33 19.15
N LEU A 23 -27.28 13.35 18.41
CA LEU A 23 -26.54 13.88 17.27
C LEU A 23 -25.20 14.50 17.70
N LEU A 24 -25.19 15.23 18.81
CA LEU A 24 -23.96 15.83 19.37
C LEU A 24 -22.97 14.75 19.81
N LEU A 25 -23.46 13.69 20.47
CA LEU A 25 -22.64 12.55 20.87
C LEU A 25 -22.17 11.73 19.66
N ALA A 26 -22.96 11.65 18.61
CA ALA A 26 -22.56 11.01 17.35
C ALA A 26 -21.47 11.82 16.61
N CYS A 27 -21.55 13.16 16.65
CA CYS A 27 -20.49 14.02 16.14
C CYS A 27 -19.20 13.89 16.96
N LEU A 28 -19.28 13.86 18.28
CA LEU A 28 -18.11 13.66 19.15
C LEU A 28 -17.45 12.29 18.96
N LYS A 29 -18.24 11.24 18.68
CA LYS A 29 -17.69 9.91 18.35
C LYS A 29 -16.99 9.87 17.00
N ARG A 30 -17.31 10.79 16.10
CA ARG A 30 -16.65 10.87 14.78
C ARG A 30 -15.20 11.35 14.89
N ASP A 31 -14.91 12.19 15.91
CA ASP A 31 -13.56 12.68 16.16
C ASP A 31 -12.72 11.69 16.99
N LEU A 32 -13.37 10.68 17.60
CA LEU A 32 -12.71 9.61 18.37
C LEU A 32 -12.47 8.34 17.54
N GLN A 33 -12.81 8.31 16.25
CA GLN A 33 -12.27 7.26 15.41
C GLN A 33 -10.74 7.42 15.43
N PRO A 34 -10.01 6.40 15.89
CA PRO A 34 -8.59 6.37 15.66
C PRO A 34 -8.46 6.47 14.14
N GLN A 35 -8.11 7.67 13.67
CA GLN A 35 -7.61 7.80 12.33
C GLN A 35 -6.49 6.79 12.29
N SER A 36 -6.71 5.68 11.56
CA SER A 36 -5.61 4.84 11.13
C SER A 36 -4.51 5.81 10.78
N PRO A 37 -3.34 5.71 11.38
CA PRO A 37 -2.32 6.69 11.15
C PRO A 37 -2.26 6.83 9.63
N ARG A 38 -2.83 7.93 9.10
CA ARG A 38 -2.42 8.37 7.78
C ARG A 38 -0.96 8.51 7.98
N ASN A 39 -0.29 7.50 7.49
CA ASN A 39 1.12 7.43 7.46
C ASN A 39 1.59 8.70 6.74
N THR A 40 1.59 9.82 7.47
CA THR A 40 2.40 10.99 7.19
C THR A 40 3.81 10.52 7.47
N GLN A 41 4.18 9.49 6.70
CA GLN A 41 5.56 9.16 6.56
C GLN A 41 6.15 10.41 5.93
N SER A 42 6.87 11.15 6.76
CA SER A 42 8.05 11.90 6.37
C SER A 42 8.56 11.37 5.03
N PRO A 43 9.12 12.16 4.12
CA PRO A 43 9.81 11.60 2.98
C PRO A 43 10.96 10.73 3.51
N ARG A 44 10.56 9.57 4.02
CA ARG A 44 11.46 8.45 4.09
C ARG A 44 11.79 8.24 2.63
N ASN A 45 13.03 8.33 2.30
CA ASN A 45 13.53 7.77 1.08
C ASN A 45 12.96 6.34 1.02
N TRP A 46 11.79 6.21 0.39
CA TRP A 46 11.27 4.91 0.02
C TRP A 46 12.22 4.40 -1.03
N THR A 47 13.34 3.92 -0.55
CA THR A 47 14.10 3.00 -1.35
C THR A 47 13.24 1.74 -1.32
N PHE A 48 12.27 1.68 -2.23
CA PHE A 48 11.53 0.46 -2.49
C PHE A 48 12.58 -0.55 -2.95
N GLN A 49 13.01 -1.36 -2.03
CA GLN A 49 14.01 -2.38 -2.29
C GLN A 49 13.29 -3.70 -2.48
N LEU A 50 13.26 -4.13 -3.72
CA LEU A 50 12.68 -5.39 -4.11
C LEU A 50 13.75 -6.49 -4.07
N ASN A 51 13.49 -7.56 -3.32
CA ASN A 51 14.41 -8.69 -3.32
C ASN A 51 14.29 -9.50 -4.62
N LEU A 52 15.32 -9.44 -5.44
CA LEU A 52 15.37 -10.08 -6.75
C LEU A 52 15.14 -11.60 -6.68
N ASN A 53 15.54 -12.25 -5.59
CA ASN A 53 15.45 -13.70 -5.43
C ASN A 53 14.04 -14.19 -5.06
N THR A 54 13.24 -13.36 -4.41
CA THR A 54 11.88 -13.70 -3.97
C THR A 54 10.80 -12.98 -4.75
N ALA A 55 11.16 -11.93 -5.50
CA ALA A 55 10.23 -11.13 -6.26
C ALA A 55 9.37 -11.95 -7.20
N THR A 56 8.08 -11.64 -7.21
CA THR A 56 7.11 -12.16 -8.17
C THR A 56 7.18 -11.38 -9.49
N THR A 57 6.65 -11.96 -10.56
CA THR A 57 6.56 -11.27 -11.87
C THR A 57 5.88 -9.91 -11.75
N ARG A 58 4.78 -9.84 -11.00
CA ARG A 58 4.02 -8.60 -10.81
C ARG A 58 4.81 -7.52 -10.05
N GLU A 59 5.59 -7.90 -9.06
CA GLU A 59 6.46 -6.97 -8.34
C GLU A 59 7.60 -6.46 -9.23
N LEU A 60 8.17 -7.32 -10.06
CA LEU A 60 9.19 -6.92 -11.05
C LEU A 60 8.63 -5.95 -12.09
N GLU A 61 7.36 -6.10 -12.50
CA GLU A 61 6.68 -5.18 -13.42
C GLU A 61 6.51 -3.76 -12.86
N SER A 62 6.56 -3.61 -11.53
CA SER A 62 6.50 -2.28 -10.90
C SER A 62 7.80 -1.48 -11.04
N LEU A 63 8.89 -2.12 -11.48
CA LEU A 63 10.16 -1.45 -11.70
C LEU A 63 10.13 -0.61 -12.99
N PRO A 64 10.80 0.54 -13.01
CA PRO A 64 10.88 1.38 -14.20
C PRO A 64 11.51 0.59 -15.37
N GLN A 65 10.96 0.72 -16.55
CA GLN A 65 11.42 0.07 -17.80
C GLN A 65 11.29 -1.47 -17.82
N ILE A 66 10.70 -2.09 -16.81
CA ILE A 66 10.43 -3.53 -16.79
C ILE A 66 8.94 -3.75 -17.08
N GLY A 67 8.67 -4.30 -18.26
CA GLY A 67 7.32 -4.74 -18.64
C GLY A 67 7.10 -6.22 -18.36
N PRO A 68 5.88 -6.74 -18.58
CA PRO A 68 5.51 -8.11 -18.24
C PRO A 68 6.41 -9.15 -18.92
N ALA A 69 6.75 -8.97 -20.20
CA ALA A 69 7.65 -9.89 -20.91
C ALA A 69 9.07 -9.91 -20.33
N MET A 70 9.55 -8.80 -19.81
CA MET A 70 10.88 -8.70 -19.23
C MET A 70 10.90 -9.27 -17.80
N ALA A 71 9.86 -8.99 -17.01
CA ALA A 71 9.67 -9.56 -15.68
C ALA A 71 9.63 -11.11 -15.74
N GLN A 72 8.91 -11.65 -16.71
CA GLN A 72 8.86 -13.10 -16.92
C GLN A 72 10.24 -13.68 -17.28
N ARG A 73 11.00 -13.03 -18.16
CA ARG A 73 12.38 -13.46 -18.49
C ARG A 73 13.31 -13.42 -17.27
N ILE A 74 13.16 -12.47 -16.38
CA ILE A 74 13.93 -12.41 -15.12
C ILE A 74 13.62 -13.64 -14.26
N VAL A 75 12.35 -13.99 -14.10
CA VAL A 75 11.92 -15.17 -13.33
C VAL A 75 12.42 -16.45 -13.98
N GLU A 76 12.29 -16.59 -15.30
CA GLU A 76 12.80 -17.74 -16.07
C GLU A 76 14.32 -17.87 -15.94
N PHE A 77 15.05 -16.78 -16.10
CA PHE A 77 16.51 -16.77 -15.95
C PHE A 77 16.93 -17.19 -14.53
N ARG A 78 16.21 -16.71 -13.50
CA ARG A 78 16.42 -17.15 -12.12
C ARG A 78 16.31 -18.67 -11.96
N HIS A 79 15.31 -19.29 -12.58
CA HIS A 79 15.12 -20.74 -12.53
C HIS A 79 16.24 -21.55 -13.20
N HIS A 80 16.97 -20.96 -14.14
CA HIS A 80 18.10 -21.59 -14.82
C HIS A 80 19.43 -21.39 -14.09
N LEU A 81 19.48 -20.51 -13.09
CA LEU A 81 20.69 -20.30 -12.31
C LEU A 81 20.97 -21.46 -11.35
N PRO A 82 22.25 -21.74 -11.05
CA PRO A 82 22.62 -22.63 -9.95
C PRO A 82 21.94 -22.16 -8.67
N ASN A 83 21.33 -23.08 -7.92
CA ASN A 83 20.53 -22.77 -6.70
C ASN A 83 19.26 -21.91 -6.95
N LYS A 84 18.88 -21.66 -8.20
CA LYS A 84 17.71 -20.83 -8.56
C LYS A 84 17.74 -19.44 -7.95
N GLN A 85 18.90 -18.87 -7.76
CA GLN A 85 19.12 -17.58 -7.12
C GLN A 85 20.17 -16.75 -7.84
N PHE A 86 19.93 -15.44 -7.87
CA PHE A 86 20.94 -14.47 -8.27
C PHE A 86 21.95 -14.30 -7.14
N THR A 87 23.22 -14.38 -7.45
CA THR A 87 24.32 -14.10 -6.50
C THR A 87 24.86 -12.68 -6.64
N ARG A 88 24.65 -12.06 -7.78
CA ARG A 88 25.06 -10.68 -8.10
C ARG A 88 24.01 -9.99 -8.96
N LEU A 89 23.76 -8.72 -8.72
CA LEU A 89 22.80 -7.92 -9.50
C LEU A 89 23.18 -7.80 -10.98
N ASN A 90 24.48 -7.76 -11.29
CA ASN A 90 24.96 -7.63 -12.67
C ASN A 90 24.62 -8.84 -13.55
N GLN A 91 24.22 -9.99 -12.98
CA GLN A 91 23.72 -11.14 -13.75
C GLN A 91 22.44 -10.78 -14.54
N LEU A 92 21.71 -9.76 -14.14
CA LEU A 92 20.54 -9.26 -14.89
C LEU A 92 20.91 -8.79 -16.31
N GLN A 93 22.13 -8.31 -16.51
CA GLN A 93 22.59 -7.87 -17.83
C GLN A 93 22.74 -9.01 -18.85
N HIS A 94 22.77 -10.26 -18.39
CA HIS A 94 22.78 -11.43 -19.28
C HIS A 94 21.38 -11.74 -19.84
N ILE A 95 20.34 -11.09 -19.31
CA ILE A 95 18.97 -11.28 -19.75
C ILE A 95 18.72 -10.41 -20.99
N ARG A 96 18.25 -11.03 -22.06
CA ARG A 96 17.92 -10.30 -23.29
C ARG A 96 16.90 -9.21 -23.03
N GLY A 97 17.28 -7.95 -23.28
CA GLY A 97 16.46 -6.76 -23.09
C GLY A 97 16.86 -5.93 -21.86
N ILE A 98 17.72 -6.43 -20.98
CA ILE A 98 18.31 -5.66 -19.88
C ILE A 98 19.73 -5.26 -20.27
N GLY A 99 19.82 -4.08 -20.87
CA GLY A 99 21.12 -3.47 -21.17
C GLY A 99 21.66 -2.68 -19.99
N ASN A 100 22.86 -2.11 -20.16
CA ASN A 100 23.51 -1.33 -19.10
C ASN A 100 22.63 -0.18 -18.59
N LYS A 101 21.99 0.55 -19.50
CA LYS A 101 21.09 1.67 -19.16
C LYS A 101 19.88 1.24 -18.32
N THR A 102 19.23 0.14 -18.71
CA THR A 102 18.10 -0.41 -17.95
C THR A 102 18.57 -0.90 -16.58
N PHE A 103 19.70 -1.58 -16.54
CA PHE A 103 20.29 -2.06 -15.29
C PHE A 103 20.59 -0.92 -14.32
N GLU A 104 21.26 0.14 -14.76
CA GLU A 104 21.54 1.33 -13.92
C GLU A 104 20.27 1.98 -13.37
N THR A 105 19.19 1.96 -14.16
CA THR A 105 17.89 2.53 -13.73
C THR A 105 17.23 1.69 -12.65
N ILE A 106 17.32 0.36 -12.73
CA ILE A 106 16.61 -0.54 -11.79
C ILE A 106 17.46 -0.96 -10.59
N ALA A 107 18.79 -0.96 -10.71
CA ALA A 107 19.71 -1.41 -9.65
C ALA A 107 19.45 -0.76 -8.27
N PRO A 108 19.12 0.56 -8.15
CA PRO A 108 18.83 1.18 -6.86
C PRO A 108 17.61 0.61 -6.14
N PHE A 109 16.69 -0.02 -6.89
CA PHE A 109 15.45 -0.58 -6.37
C PHE A 109 15.57 -2.07 -6.03
N LEU A 110 16.72 -2.69 -6.30
CA LEU A 110 16.93 -4.12 -6.14
C LEU A 110 17.91 -4.42 -5.01
N VAL A 111 17.56 -5.46 -4.27
CA VAL A 111 18.45 -6.05 -3.26
C VAL A 111 18.56 -7.55 -3.50
N LEU A 112 19.68 -8.11 -3.08
CA LEU A 112 19.90 -9.54 -2.99
C LEU A 112 19.90 -9.91 -1.49
N SER A 113 18.79 -10.41 -1.01
CA SER A 113 18.75 -11.07 0.29
C SER A 113 19.03 -12.54 0.07
N GLN A 114 20.08 -13.03 0.70
CA GLN A 114 20.30 -14.48 0.79
C GLN A 114 19.41 -14.99 1.91
N PRO A 115 18.69 -16.10 1.74
CA PRO A 115 18.08 -16.79 2.87
C PRO A 115 19.20 -17.24 3.81
N GLU A 116 19.10 -16.83 5.07
CA GLU A 116 19.93 -17.39 6.15
C GLU A 116 19.66 -18.89 6.30
#